data_9d5958e269950bbd4d3ab90ffd6b9628
#
_entry.id   9d5958e269950bbd4d3ab90ffd6b9628
#
_cell.length_a   1.000
_cell.length_b   1.000
_cell.length_c   1.000
_cell.angle_alpha   90.00
_cell.angle_beta   90.00
_cell.angle_gamma   90.00
#
_symmetry.space_group_name_H-M   'P 1'
#
loop_
_entity.id
_entity.type
_entity.pdbx_description
1 polymer ?
#
loop_
_entity_poly.entity_id
_entity_poly.type
_entity_poly.pdbx_seq_one_letter_code
_entity_poly.pdbx_strand_id
1 'polypeptide(L)'
;HGLDGVVVGHVVALAAHPNADKLRVAEVMVDKKDIRQIVCGAPNIALGQKVAVALPGTTLPGNIEIKETTIRGVQSQGMICSEKELGLGDAHAGILVLPEEAPLSAPFAKYFELEDSVIEVKILPDRGSDALAYQGMAREIAALDGYAPHFGEKRSKPVKIPSYNRAP
;
A
#
# COMPACT_ATOMS: atom_id res chain seq x y z
N HIS A 1 8.55 3.81 6.04
CA HIS A 1 7.76 3.22 5.01
C HIS A 1 6.34 3.77 4.76
N GLY A 2 5.85 4.87 5.26
CA GLY A 2 4.68 5.65 4.82
C GLY A 2 3.34 4.94 4.50
N LEU A 3 3.24 3.63 4.65
CA LEU A 3 1.99 2.87 4.41
C LEU A 3 1.47 2.17 5.67
N ASP A 4 2.12 2.39 6.82
CA ASP A 4 1.63 1.93 8.11
C ASP A 4 0.33 2.70 8.42
N GLY A 5 -0.77 1.98 8.60
CA GLY A 5 -2.10 2.58 8.77
C GLY A 5 -2.93 2.69 7.49
N VAL A 6 -2.43 2.18 6.35
CA VAL A 6 -3.24 1.93 5.16
C VAL A 6 -3.79 0.50 5.23
N VAL A 7 -5.11 0.36 5.10
CA VAL A 7 -5.82 -0.93 5.18
C VAL A 7 -6.72 -1.16 3.97
N VAL A 8 -7.07 -2.42 3.75
CA VAL A 8 -8.10 -2.78 2.76
C VAL A 8 -9.47 -2.46 3.33
N GLY A 9 -10.19 -1.53 2.71
CA GLY A 9 -11.57 -1.18 3.03
C GLY A 9 -12.56 -1.72 1.99
N HIS A 10 -13.84 -1.75 2.36
CA HIS A 10 -14.94 -2.13 1.48
C HIS A 10 -15.99 -1.02 1.48
N VAL A 11 -16.33 -0.50 0.32
CA VAL A 11 -17.36 0.55 0.15
C VAL A 11 -18.74 -0.07 0.32
N VAL A 12 -19.39 0.19 1.44
CA VAL A 12 -20.70 -0.39 1.80
C VAL A 12 -21.87 0.54 1.53
N ALA A 13 -21.63 1.85 1.45
CA ALA A 13 -22.62 2.83 1.01
C ALA A 13 -21.95 3.98 0.25
N LEU A 14 -22.67 4.59 -0.67
CA LEU A 14 -22.19 5.70 -1.47
C LEU A 14 -23.33 6.67 -1.76
N ALA A 15 -23.15 7.94 -1.38
CA ALA A 15 -24.13 9.01 -1.59
C ALA A 15 -23.49 10.23 -2.27
N ALA A 16 -24.29 11.07 -2.90
CA ALA A 16 -23.84 12.37 -3.37
C ALA A 16 -23.54 13.29 -2.18
N HIS A 17 -22.51 14.13 -2.31
CA HIS A 17 -22.18 15.11 -1.28
C HIS A 17 -23.22 16.25 -1.29
N PRO A 18 -23.79 16.65 -0.12
CA PRO A 18 -24.89 17.63 -0.09
C PRO A 18 -24.50 19.03 -0.60
N ASN A 19 -23.22 19.39 -0.51
CA ASN A 19 -22.72 20.72 -0.81
C ASN A 19 -21.66 20.74 -1.93
N ALA A 20 -21.56 19.65 -2.72
CA ALA A 20 -20.53 19.58 -3.77
C ALA A 20 -20.84 18.53 -4.85
N ASP A 21 -21.13 18.95 -6.06
CA ASP A 21 -21.55 18.10 -7.18
C ASP A 21 -20.51 17.04 -7.59
N LYS A 22 -19.22 17.33 -7.38
CA LYS A 22 -18.11 16.43 -7.77
C LYS A 22 -17.63 15.51 -6.64
N LEU A 23 -18.17 15.68 -5.44
CA LEU A 23 -17.78 14.87 -4.30
C LEU A 23 -18.86 13.82 -3.99
N ARG A 24 -18.41 12.70 -3.43
CA ARG A 24 -19.26 11.65 -2.90
C ARG A 24 -18.92 11.39 -1.45
N VAL A 25 -19.92 11.00 -0.68
CA VAL A 25 -19.74 10.54 0.69
C VAL A 25 -19.85 9.02 0.66
N ALA A 26 -18.76 8.36 1.00
CA ALA A 26 -18.68 6.92 1.06
C ALA A 26 -18.68 6.45 2.52
N GLU A 27 -19.44 5.41 2.82
CA GLU A 27 -19.25 4.63 4.04
C GLU A 27 -18.37 3.44 3.69
N VAL A 28 -17.21 3.36 4.33
CA VAL A 28 -16.20 2.35 4.05
C VAL A 28 -15.98 1.52 5.30
N MET A 29 -16.28 0.24 5.19
CA MET A 29 -15.96 -0.73 6.23
C MET A 29 -14.46 -0.99 6.20
N VAL A 30 -13.77 -0.62 7.26
CA VAL A 30 -12.31 -0.85 7.43
C VAL A 30 -12.03 -2.02 8.37
N ASP A 31 -13.02 -2.43 9.16
CA ASP A 31 -13.03 -3.66 9.94
C ASP A 31 -14.49 -4.14 10.11
N LYS A 32 -14.70 -5.37 10.57
CA LYS A 32 -16.03 -5.99 10.76
C LYS A 32 -17.00 -5.15 11.59
N LYS A 33 -16.50 -4.27 12.45
CA LYS A 33 -17.27 -3.42 13.35
C LYS A 33 -16.94 -1.93 13.20
N ASP A 34 -16.05 -1.55 12.26
CA ASP A 34 -15.61 -0.18 12.07
C ASP A 34 -15.95 0.28 10.65
N ILE A 35 -16.91 1.17 10.54
CA ILE A 35 -17.33 1.83 9.29
C ILE A 35 -16.94 3.29 9.41
N ARG A 36 -16.19 3.79 8.43
CA ARG A 36 -15.73 5.16 8.34
C ARG A 36 -16.44 5.92 7.25
N GLN A 37 -16.90 7.13 7.58
CA GLN A 37 -17.40 8.06 6.58
C GLN A 37 -16.20 8.78 5.94
N ILE A 38 -16.07 8.69 4.62
CA ILE A 38 -14.97 9.30 3.88
C ILE A 38 -15.52 10.07 2.68
N VAL A 39 -15.12 11.33 2.54
CA VAL A 39 -15.44 12.16 1.38
C VAL A 39 -14.42 11.89 0.28
N CYS A 40 -14.90 11.51 -0.89
CA CYS A 40 -14.09 11.15 -2.05
C CYS A 40 -14.47 11.96 -3.29
N GLY A 41 -13.47 12.49 -3.99
CA GLY A 41 -13.64 13.23 -5.25
C GLY A 41 -13.34 12.42 -6.50
N ALA A 42 -12.97 11.15 -6.37
CA ALA A 42 -12.60 10.32 -7.50
C ALA A 42 -13.84 9.88 -8.29
N PRO A 43 -13.80 9.93 -9.63
CA PRO A 43 -14.94 9.57 -10.47
C PRO A 43 -15.20 8.06 -10.54
N ASN A 44 -14.20 7.25 -10.24
CA ASN A 44 -14.26 5.80 -10.34
C ASN A 44 -14.70 5.08 -9.06
N ILE A 45 -15.08 5.82 -8.00
CA ILE A 45 -15.61 5.19 -6.79
C ILE A 45 -17.00 4.60 -7.03
N ALA A 46 -17.21 3.36 -6.61
CA ALA A 46 -18.49 2.66 -6.72
C ALA A 46 -18.79 1.80 -5.48
N LEU A 47 -20.06 1.52 -5.28
CA LEU A 47 -20.53 0.62 -4.22
C LEU A 47 -19.97 -0.80 -4.43
N GLY A 48 -19.56 -1.45 -3.34
CA GLY A 48 -19.08 -2.82 -3.36
C GLY A 48 -17.58 -2.96 -3.66
N GLN A 49 -16.89 -1.87 -4.03
CA GLN A 49 -15.45 -1.93 -4.31
C GLN A 49 -14.62 -2.17 -3.06
N LYS A 50 -13.53 -2.93 -3.23
CA LYS A 50 -12.40 -2.94 -2.29
C LYS A 50 -11.44 -1.81 -2.64
N VAL A 51 -10.99 -1.08 -1.65
CA VAL A 51 -10.18 0.14 -1.82
C VAL A 51 -9.08 0.22 -0.76
N ALA A 52 -8.00 0.95 -1.09
CA ALA A 52 -6.97 1.27 -0.12
C ALA A 52 -7.40 2.49 0.70
N VAL A 53 -7.48 2.34 2.03
CA VAL A 53 -7.92 3.38 2.96
C VAL A 53 -6.79 3.75 3.90
N ALA A 54 -6.37 5.01 3.87
CA ALA A 54 -5.47 5.58 4.86
C ALA A 54 -6.29 6.09 6.06
N LEU A 55 -6.00 5.52 7.23
CA LEU A 55 -6.66 5.89 8.49
C LEU A 55 -6.06 7.19 9.06
N PRO A 56 -6.80 7.94 9.90
CA PRO A 56 -6.26 9.10 10.61
C PRO A 56 -5.01 8.74 11.43
N GLY A 57 -3.98 9.57 11.37
CA GLY A 57 -2.67 9.32 11.98
C GLY A 57 -1.65 8.68 11.04
N THR A 58 -2.07 8.24 9.84
CA THR A 58 -1.16 7.73 8.81
C THR A 58 -0.43 8.89 8.14
N THR A 59 0.87 8.71 7.88
CA THR A 59 1.65 9.59 7.01
C THR A 59 1.96 8.86 5.72
N LEU A 60 1.41 9.31 4.60
CA LEU A 60 1.63 8.76 3.28
C LEU A 60 2.95 9.28 2.66
N PRO A 61 3.47 8.64 1.59
CA PRO A 61 4.57 9.15 0.80
C PRO A 61 4.37 10.61 0.40
N GLY A 62 5.44 11.40 0.44
CA GLY A 62 5.35 12.86 0.25
C GLY A 62 4.96 13.67 1.49
N ASN A 63 5.05 13.07 2.69
CA ASN A 63 4.71 13.69 3.97
C ASN A 63 3.25 14.16 4.09
N ILE A 64 2.33 13.43 3.46
CA ILE A 64 0.89 13.70 3.55
C ILE A 64 0.35 13.07 4.84
N GLU A 65 0.10 13.87 5.85
CA GLU A 65 -0.50 13.42 7.11
C GLU A 65 -2.02 13.35 7.00
N ILE A 66 -2.59 12.17 7.23
CA ILE A 66 -4.03 11.94 7.19
C ILE A 66 -4.64 12.24 8.56
N LYS A 67 -5.61 13.16 8.56
CA LYS A 67 -6.36 13.57 9.74
C LYS A 67 -7.86 13.50 9.47
N GLU A 68 -8.63 13.40 10.53
CA GLU A 68 -10.07 13.67 10.41
C GLU A 68 -10.27 15.14 10.05
N THR A 69 -11.00 15.37 8.98
CA THR A 69 -11.26 16.72 8.45
C THR A 69 -12.71 16.90 8.09
N THR A 70 -13.16 18.14 8.06
CA THR A 70 -14.51 18.47 7.55
C THR A 70 -14.37 19.09 6.17
N ILE A 71 -14.91 18.39 5.16
CA ILE A 71 -14.89 18.82 3.77
C ILE A 71 -16.26 19.34 3.39
N ARG A 72 -16.39 20.64 3.14
CA ARG A 72 -17.64 21.34 2.79
C ARG A 72 -18.82 20.99 3.72
N GLY A 73 -18.55 20.86 5.03
CA GLY A 73 -19.55 20.58 6.05
C GLY A 73 -19.81 19.10 6.33
N VAL A 74 -19.12 18.18 5.65
CA VAL A 74 -19.19 16.73 5.88
C VAL A 74 -17.87 16.23 6.46
N GLN A 75 -17.94 15.49 7.56
CA GLN A 75 -16.77 14.91 8.20
C GLN A 75 -16.19 13.76 7.34
N SER A 76 -14.88 13.75 7.17
CA SER A 76 -14.12 12.67 6.53
C SER A 76 -13.14 12.09 7.54
N GLN A 77 -13.27 10.79 7.80
CA GLN A 77 -12.51 10.05 8.82
C GLN A 77 -11.43 9.17 8.18
N GLY A 78 -10.67 9.76 7.26
CA GLY A 78 -9.62 9.10 6.51
C GLY A 78 -9.64 9.49 5.04
N MET A 79 -8.86 8.78 4.22
CA MET A 79 -8.75 9.02 2.79
C MET A 79 -8.72 7.71 2.02
N ILE A 80 -9.48 7.64 0.92
CA ILE A 80 -9.37 6.56 -0.06
C ILE A 80 -8.27 6.96 -1.05
N CYS A 81 -7.24 6.13 -1.20
CA CYS A 81 -6.01 6.49 -1.88
C CYS A 81 -5.99 6.10 -3.37
N SER A 82 -5.31 6.90 -4.17
CA SER A 82 -4.85 6.59 -5.52
C SER A 82 -3.48 5.91 -5.50
N GLU A 83 -3.02 5.39 -6.64
CA GLU A 83 -1.66 4.84 -6.77
C GLU A 83 -0.58 5.86 -6.42
N LYS A 84 -0.78 7.11 -6.83
CA LYS A 84 0.17 8.19 -6.60
C LYS A 84 0.35 8.50 -5.11
N GLU A 85 -0.74 8.55 -4.36
CA GLU A 85 -0.70 8.81 -2.91
C GLU A 85 -0.04 7.67 -2.14
N LEU A 86 -0.14 6.43 -2.67
CA LEU A 86 0.53 5.26 -2.12
C LEU A 86 1.99 5.13 -2.57
N GLY A 87 2.46 5.98 -3.50
CA GLY A 87 3.82 5.89 -4.05
C GLY A 87 4.05 4.70 -4.97
N LEU A 88 2.98 4.12 -5.55
CA LEU A 88 3.04 2.95 -6.42
C LEU A 88 3.13 3.31 -7.91
N GLY A 89 2.78 4.53 -8.26
CA GLY A 89 2.76 5.02 -9.63
C GLY A 89 2.35 6.48 -9.71
N ASP A 90 2.19 7.00 -10.94
CA ASP A 90 1.81 8.39 -11.20
C ASP A 90 0.29 8.58 -11.39
N ALA A 91 -0.48 7.49 -11.42
CA ALA A 91 -1.92 7.55 -11.64
C ALA A 91 -2.65 8.21 -10.46
N HIS A 92 -3.37 9.31 -10.75
CA HIS A 92 -4.10 10.11 -9.76
C HIS A 92 -5.50 10.53 -10.24
N ALA A 93 -5.93 10.06 -11.41
CA ALA A 93 -7.26 10.39 -11.95
C ALA A 93 -8.41 9.70 -11.20
N GLY A 94 -8.11 8.72 -10.35
CA GLY A 94 -9.08 7.97 -9.57
C GLY A 94 -8.43 7.25 -8.40
N ILE A 95 -9.24 6.57 -7.60
CA ILE A 95 -8.78 5.73 -6.51
C ILE A 95 -8.21 4.40 -7.03
N LEU A 96 -7.32 3.79 -6.24
CA LEU A 96 -6.86 2.42 -6.47
C LEU A 96 -7.96 1.44 -6.05
N VAL A 97 -8.54 0.75 -7.05
CA VAL A 97 -9.51 -0.33 -6.82
C VAL A 97 -8.76 -1.63 -6.67
N LEU A 98 -9.02 -2.34 -5.57
CA LEU A 98 -8.36 -3.60 -5.22
C LEU A 98 -9.17 -4.79 -5.74
N PRO A 99 -8.53 -5.96 -5.91
CA PRO A 99 -9.22 -7.20 -6.23
C PRO A 99 -10.32 -7.53 -5.21
N GLU A 100 -11.41 -8.15 -5.65
CA GLU A 100 -12.56 -8.48 -4.78
C GLU A 100 -12.16 -9.45 -3.66
N GLU A 101 -11.21 -10.34 -3.92
CA GLU A 101 -10.63 -11.29 -2.97
C GLU A 101 -9.72 -10.65 -1.91
N ALA A 102 -9.39 -9.36 -2.01
CA ALA A 102 -8.56 -8.67 -1.02
C ALA A 102 -9.20 -8.76 0.38
N PRO A 103 -8.50 -9.29 1.38
CA PRO A 103 -9.08 -9.50 2.70
C PRO A 103 -9.35 -8.17 3.39
N LEU A 104 -10.58 -8.00 3.88
CA LEU A 104 -10.98 -6.81 4.63
C LEU A 104 -10.07 -6.59 5.84
N SER A 105 -9.73 -5.34 6.13
CA SER A 105 -8.88 -4.94 7.27
C SER A 105 -7.41 -5.38 7.17
N ALA A 106 -7.02 -6.06 6.10
CA ALA A 106 -5.62 -6.42 5.92
C ALA A 106 -4.75 -5.17 5.79
N PRO A 107 -3.56 -5.12 6.44
CA PRO A 107 -2.58 -4.09 6.19
C PRO A 107 -2.18 -4.09 4.72
N PHE A 108 -2.35 -2.95 4.05
CA PHE A 108 -2.15 -2.82 2.60
C PHE A 108 -0.72 -3.22 2.18
N ALA A 109 0.29 -2.71 2.88
CA ALA A 109 1.69 -3.00 2.57
C ALA A 109 2.00 -4.48 2.66
N LYS A 110 1.46 -5.18 3.65
CA LYS A 110 1.65 -6.61 3.84
C LYS A 110 0.94 -7.45 2.78
N TYR A 111 -0.30 -7.08 2.42
CA TYR A 111 -1.07 -7.81 1.41
C TYR A 111 -0.43 -7.73 0.02
N PHE A 112 0.15 -6.58 -0.32
CA PHE A 112 0.83 -6.36 -1.60
C PHE A 112 2.33 -6.65 -1.55
N GLU A 113 2.85 -7.24 -0.45
CA GLU A 113 4.28 -7.57 -0.28
C GLU A 113 5.20 -6.36 -0.54
N LEU A 114 4.77 -5.17 -0.12
CA LEU A 114 5.50 -3.91 -0.29
C LEU A 114 6.50 -3.64 0.84
N GLU A 115 6.52 -4.49 1.85
CA GLU A 115 7.49 -4.41 2.95
C GLU A 115 8.80 -5.04 2.51
N ASP A 116 9.88 -4.26 2.56
CA ASP A 116 11.23 -4.74 2.29
C ASP A 116 12.21 -4.14 3.30
N SER A 117 13.32 -4.83 3.51
CA SER A 117 14.39 -4.39 4.38
C SER A 117 15.64 -4.12 3.58
N VAL A 118 16.10 -2.88 3.59
CA VAL A 118 17.36 -2.49 2.95
C VAL A 118 18.47 -2.48 4.01
N ILE A 119 19.47 -3.30 3.82
CA ILE A 119 20.67 -3.36 4.66
C ILE A 119 21.81 -2.74 3.88
N GLU A 120 22.34 -1.62 4.38
CA GLU A 120 23.58 -1.04 3.87
C GLU A 120 24.78 -1.71 4.53
N VAL A 121 25.64 -2.35 3.75
CA VAL A 121 26.82 -3.05 4.24
C VAL A 121 28.08 -2.43 3.65
N LYS A 122 28.96 -1.92 4.51
CA LYS A 122 30.27 -1.43 4.12
C LYS A 122 31.28 -2.57 4.17
N ILE A 123 31.77 -2.97 3.01
CA ILE A 123 32.80 -4.01 2.88
C ILE A 123 34.17 -3.34 2.86
N LEU A 124 35.05 -3.76 3.77
CA LEU A 124 36.42 -3.28 3.82
C LEU A 124 37.27 -3.95 2.72
N PRO A 125 38.39 -3.33 2.28
CA PRO A 125 39.19 -3.84 1.17
C PRO A 125 39.76 -5.26 1.35
N ASP A 126 40.00 -5.67 2.59
CA ASP A 126 40.47 -7.01 2.96
C ASP A 126 39.43 -8.13 2.76
N ARG A 127 38.16 -7.75 2.69
CA ARG A 127 37.03 -8.68 2.48
C ARG A 127 36.44 -8.56 1.06
N GLY A 128 37.07 -7.82 0.18
CA GLY A 128 36.58 -7.60 -1.19
C GLY A 128 36.56 -8.88 -2.05
N SER A 129 37.42 -9.84 -1.76
CA SER A 129 37.51 -11.09 -2.53
C SER A 129 36.32 -12.06 -2.28
N ASP A 130 35.73 -12.03 -1.10
CA ASP A 130 34.71 -12.99 -0.65
C ASP A 130 33.34 -12.35 -0.38
N ALA A 131 33.27 -11.12 0.10
CA ALA A 131 32.04 -10.49 0.56
C ALA A 131 31.38 -9.53 -0.46
N LEU A 132 32.04 -9.18 -1.58
CA LEU A 132 31.45 -8.31 -2.61
C LEU A 132 30.34 -8.97 -3.43
N ALA A 133 30.28 -10.31 -3.44
CA ALA A 133 29.19 -11.02 -4.11
C ALA A 133 28.02 -11.30 -3.14
N TYR A 134 26.79 -11.30 -3.65
CA TYR A 134 25.59 -11.65 -2.85
C TYR A 134 25.72 -12.98 -2.11
N GLN A 135 26.33 -13.99 -2.74
CA GLN A 135 26.57 -15.29 -2.11
C GLN A 135 27.57 -15.24 -0.97
N GLY A 136 28.62 -14.41 -1.09
CA GLY A 136 29.58 -14.20 -0.03
C GLY A 136 28.94 -13.53 1.16
N MET A 137 28.19 -12.45 0.94
CA MET A 137 27.46 -11.74 1.98
C MET A 137 26.42 -12.64 2.67
N ALA A 138 25.68 -13.44 1.89
CA ALA A 138 24.72 -14.38 2.44
C ALA A 138 25.38 -15.44 3.36
N ARG A 139 26.61 -15.90 3.05
CA ARG A 139 27.37 -16.81 3.92
C ARG A 139 27.78 -16.13 5.22
N GLU A 140 28.23 -14.89 5.17
CA GLU A 140 28.58 -14.12 6.37
C GLU A 140 27.40 -13.93 7.30
N ILE A 141 26.26 -13.49 6.75
CA ILE A 141 25.01 -13.29 7.54
C ILE A 141 24.56 -14.61 8.14
N ALA A 142 24.56 -15.70 7.35
CA ALA A 142 24.17 -17.02 7.84
C ALA A 142 25.10 -17.56 8.92
N ALA A 143 26.39 -17.25 8.83
CA ALA A 143 27.37 -17.63 9.86
C ALA A 143 27.14 -16.89 11.18
N LEU A 144 26.73 -15.62 11.13
CA LEU A 144 26.39 -14.84 12.34
C LEU A 144 25.12 -15.38 13.03
N ASP A 145 24.13 -15.80 12.26
CA ASP A 145 22.86 -16.32 12.77
C ASP A 145 22.90 -17.83 13.05
N GLY A 146 24.00 -18.51 12.74
CA GLY A 146 24.16 -19.96 12.93
C GLY A 146 23.34 -20.82 11.95
N TYR A 147 22.94 -20.26 10.81
CA TYR A 147 22.24 -20.97 9.73
C TYR A 147 23.19 -21.39 8.61
N ALA A 148 22.86 -22.47 7.91
CA ALA A 148 23.49 -22.79 6.64
C ALA A 148 22.77 -22.02 5.51
N PRO A 149 23.46 -21.20 4.70
CA PRO A 149 22.83 -20.47 3.62
C PRO A 149 22.31 -21.46 2.59
N HIS A 150 21.02 -21.40 2.31
CA HIS A 150 20.39 -22.20 1.25
C HIS A 150 20.30 -21.37 -0.02
N PHE A 151 21.25 -21.56 -0.92
CA PHE A 151 21.18 -21.02 -2.28
C PHE A 151 20.25 -21.92 -3.09
N GLY A 152 18.94 -21.66 -3.01
CA GLY A 152 17.94 -22.41 -3.77
C GLY A 152 18.29 -22.41 -5.26
N GLU A 153 17.92 -23.50 -5.95
CA GLU A 153 17.99 -23.58 -7.41
C GLU A 153 17.31 -22.34 -8.00
N LYS A 154 17.90 -21.77 -9.06
CA LYS A 154 17.39 -20.58 -9.76
C LYS A 154 15.88 -20.65 -9.84
N ARG A 155 15.16 -19.68 -9.27
CA ARG A 155 13.72 -19.55 -9.51
C ARG A 155 13.50 -19.48 -11.01
N SER A 156 13.11 -20.60 -11.60
CA SER A 156 12.91 -20.75 -13.03
C SER A 156 11.63 -20.10 -13.57
N LYS A 157 10.89 -19.42 -12.69
CA LYS A 157 9.68 -18.70 -13.09
C LYS A 157 9.88 -17.21 -12.82
N PRO A 158 9.88 -16.39 -13.88
CA PRO A 158 9.80 -14.95 -13.68
C PRO A 158 8.51 -14.65 -12.90
N VAL A 159 8.63 -13.80 -11.88
CA VAL A 159 7.47 -13.22 -11.21
C VAL A 159 6.63 -12.58 -12.30
N LYS A 160 5.42 -13.09 -12.56
CA LYS A 160 4.46 -12.42 -13.42
C LYS A 160 4.05 -11.15 -12.69
N ILE A 161 4.68 -10.05 -13.05
CA ILE A 161 4.14 -8.73 -12.73
C ILE A 161 2.82 -8.68 -13.48
N PRO A 162 1.67 -8.47 -12.80
CA PRO A 162 0.40 -8.27 -13.48
C PRO A 162 0.61 -7.15 -14.51
N SER A 163 0.38 -7.45 -15.79
CA SER A 163 0.37 -6.43 -16.81
C SER A 163 -0.82 -5.52 -16.50
N TYR A 164 -0.55 -4.38 -15.92
CA TYR A 164 -1.53 -3.31 -15.84
C TYR A 164 -1.88 -2.92 -17.27
N ASN A 165 -3.09 -3.24 -17.69
CA ASN A 165 -3.63 -2.74 -18.94
C ASN A 165 -3.66 -1.22 -18.85
N ARG A 166 -2.70 -0.55 -19.51
CA ARG A 166 -2.84 0.84 -19.90
C ARG A 166 -4.01 0.86 -20.89
N ALA A 167 -5.17 1.29 -20.43
CA ALA A 167 -6.23 1.70 -21.34
C ALA A 167 -5.70 2.83 -22.25
N PRO A 168 -6.10 2.85 -23.52
CA PRO A 168 -5.64 3.84 -24.49
C PRO A 168 -6.03 5.27 -24.11
#